data_bb2af8dc8a11361cf012b0f368a1abaf
#
_entry.id   bb2af8dc8a11361cf012b0f368a1abaf
#
_cell.length_a   1.000
_cell.length_b   1.000
_cell.length_c   1.000
_cell.angle_alpha   90.00
_cell.angle_beta   90.00
_cell.angle_gamma   90.00
#
_symmetry.space_group_name_H-M   'P 1'
#
loop_
_entity.id
_entity.type
_entity.pdbx_description
1 polymer ?
#
loop_
_entity_poly.entity_id
_entity_poly.type
_entity_poly.pdbx_seq_one_letter_code
_entity_poly.pdbx_strand_id
1 'polypeptide(L)'
;MGKRVIISIKESEEELNKKFVLLTNAPRPINSVKIILEKMGMDENLRNHVFTSGEASLSYLDKEHKSQKFYHVGPPRDFDLFKDFKNYKSNKIDDSEYLLCTGLFDEN
;
A
#
# COMPACT_ATOMS: atom_id res chain seq x y z
N MET A 1 -7.66 -5.74 10.44
CA MET A 1 -8.32 -4.75 11.32
C MET A 1 -9.78 -5.13 11.48
N GLY A 2 -10.25 -5.29 12.71
CA GLY A 2 -11.62 -5.66 12.99
C GLY A 2 -12.53 -4.46 13.25
N LYS A 3 -13.85 -4.70 13.25
CA LYS A 3 -14.83 -3.64 13.48
C LYS A 3 -14.64 -2.93 14.83
N ARG A 4 -14.19 -3.66 15.85
CA ARG A 4 -13.94 -3.07 17.18
C ARG A 4 -12.87 -2.00 17.14
N VAL A 5 -11.82 -2.23 16.36
CA VAL A 5 -10.74 -1.24 16.20
C VAL A 5 -11.28 0.01 15.52
N ILE A 6 -12.11 -0.15 14.50
CA ILE A 6 -12.73 0.96 13.79
C ILE A 6 -13.61 1.78 14.72
N ILE A 7 -14.44 1.12 15.55
CA ILE A 7 -15.30 1.79 16.54
C ILE A 7 -14.44 2.57 17.54
N SER A 8 -13.38 1.98 18.06
CA SER A 8 -12.48 2.63 19.02
C SER A 8 -11.81 3.87 18.43
N ILE A 9 -11.40 3.82 17.17
CA ILE A 9 -10.82 4.97 16.47
C ILE A 9 -11.84 6.10 16.37
N LYS A 10 -13.06 5.79 15.98
CA LYS A 10 -14.13 6.74 15.83
C LYS A 10 -14.46 7.43 17.16
N GLU A 11 -14.60 6.63 18.23
CA GLU A 11 -14.86 7.15 19.57
C GLU A 11 -13.74 8.09 20.05
N SER A 12 -12.48 7.70 19.82
CA SER A 12 -11.35 8.51 20.20
C SER A 12 -11.32 9.85 19.47
N GLU A 13 -11.66 9.86 18.19
CA GLU A 13 -11.71 11.09 17.39
C GLU A 13 -12.84 12.00 17.89
N GLU A 14 -14.04 11.47 18.08
CA GLU A 14 -15.21 12.25 18.46
C GLU A 14 -15.17 12.73 19.91
N GLU A 15 -14.82 11.84 20.85
CA GLU A 15 -14.86 12.17 22.29
C GLU A 15 -13.64 12.93 22.77
N LEU A 16 -12.47 12.58 22.26
CA LEU A 16 -11.20 13.15 22.70
C LEU A 16 -10.71 14.28 21.80
N ASN A 17 -11.39 14.52 20.69
CA ASN A 17 -11.00 15.52 19.70
C ASN A 17 -9.53 15.37 19.29
N LYS A 18 -9.10 14.13 19.07
CA LYS A 18 -7.73 13.80 18.68
C LYS A 18 -7.67 13.45 17.20
N LYS A 19 -6.61 13.88 16.57
CA LYS A 19 -6.30 13.44 15.19
C LYS A 19 -5.60 12.09 15.27
N PHE A 20 -5.76 11.30 14.21
CA PHE A 20 -5.09 10.02 14.12
C PHE A 20 -4.59 9.77 12.71
N VAL A 21 -3.66 8.82 12.59
CA VAL A 21 -3.10 8.36 11.34
C VAL A 21 -3.07 6.84 11.39
N LEU A 22 -3.57 6.19 10.35
CA LEU A 22 -3.49 4.74 10.21
C LEU A 22 -2.30 4.39 9.34
N LEU A 23 -1.38 3.62 9.88
CA LEU A 23 -0.23 3.10 9.14
C LEU A 23 -0.42 1.61 8.92
N THR A 24 -0.16 1.16 7.71
CA THR A 24 -0.21 -0.26 7.39
C THR A 24 0.99 -0.67 6.55
N ASN A 25 1.45 -1.90 6.75
CA ASN A 25 2.53 -2.50 5.96
C ASN A 25 2.07 -3.02 4.61
N ALA A 26 0.82 -2.82 4.24
CA ALA A 26 0.31 -3.32 2.98
C ALA A 26 1.16 -2.80 1.80
N PRO A 27 1.69 -3.69 0.95
CA PRO A 27 2.42 -3.28 -0.25
C PRO A 27 1.43 -2.90 -1.35
N ARG A 28 0.57 -1.93 -1.07
CA ARG A 28 -0.53 -1.53 -1.93
C ARG A 28 -0.71 -0.01 -1.90
N PRO A 29 -1.24 0.58 -2.99
CA PRO A 29 -1.61 2.00 -2.99
C PRO A 29 -2.68 2.29 -1.94
N ILE A 30 -2.73 3.53 -1.50
CA ILE A 30 -3.73 3.98 -0.50
C ILE A 30 -5.16 3.66 -0.96
N ASN A 31 -5.48 3.87 -2.22
CA ASN A 31 -6.84 3.66 -2.73
C ASN A 31 -7.30 2.21 -2.59
N SER A 32 -6.41 1.25 -2.80
CA SER A 32 -6.74 -0.17 -2.64
C SER A 32 -7.09 -0.49 -1.19
N VAL A 33 -6.34 0.07 -0.25
CA VAL A 33 -6.60 -0.14 1.19
C VAL A 33 -7.89 0.56 1.61
N LYS A 34 -8.17 1.76 1.11
CA LYS A 34 -9.42 2.47 1.41
C LYS A 34 -10.66 1.66 1.02
N ILE A 35 -10.60 0.97 -0.11
CA ILE A 35 -11.71 0.11 -0.56
C ILE A 35 -11.94 -1.03 0.43
N ILE A 36 -10.88 -1.65 0.92
CA ILE A 36 -10.99 -2.72 1.92
C ILE A 36 -11.59 -2.18 3.21
N LEU A 37 -11.15 -1.02 3.67
CA LEU A 37 -11.65 -0.41 4.90
C LEU A 37 -13.12 0.00 4.77
N GLU A 38 -13.54 0.46 3.60
CA GLU A 38 -14.93 0.77 3.31
C GLU A 38 -15.81 -0.47 3.46
N LYS A 39 -15.37 -1.60 2.91
CA LYS A 39 -16.08 -2.88 3.04
C LYS A 39 -16.18 -3.35 4.48
N MET A 40 -15.24 -2.93 5.33
CA MET A 40 -15.25 -3.24 6.76
C MET A 40 -16.10 -2.27 7.57
N GLY A 41 -16.70 -1.29 6.94
CA GLY A 41 -17.59 -0.32 7.59
C GLY A 41 -16.92 0.94 8.14
N MET A 42 -15.70 1.24 7.72
CA MET A 42 -15.02 2.46 8.15
C MET A 42 -15.56 3.69 7.40
N ASP A 43 -15.90 4.74 8.13
CA ASP A 43 -16.41 6.00 7.57
C ASP A 43 -15.34 6.67 6.68
N GLU A 44 -15.79 7.41 5.68
CA GLU A 44 -14.91 8.12 4.76
C GLU A 44 -13.92 9.04 5.47
N ASN A 45 -14.38 9.79 6.48
CA ASN A 45 -13.51 10.68 7.24
C ASN A 45 -12.34 9.94 7.88
N LEU A 46 -12.57 8.71 8.36
CA LEU A 46 -11.52 7.89 8.97
C LEU A 46 -10.59 7.29 7.90
N ARG A 47 -11.16 6.83 6.77
CA ARG A 47 -10.38 6.23 5.69
C ARG A 47 -9.39 7.21 5.07
N ASN A 48 -9.67 8.49 5.13
CA ASN A 48 -8.81 9.51 4.53
C ASN A 48 -7.49 9.73 5.30
N HIS A 49 -7.34 9.12 6.47
CA HIS A 49 -6.13 9.22 7.29
C HIS A 49 -5.25 7.96 7.20
N VAL A 50 -5.39 7.17 6.15
CA VAL A 50 -4.62 5.94 5.96
C VAL A 50 -3.36 6.21 5.14
N PHE A 51 -2.25 5.68 5.62
CA PHE A 51 -0.98 5.67 4.89
C PHE A 51 -0.47 4.24 4.78
N THR A 52 0.02 3.87 3.61
CA THR A 52 0.50 2.52 3.34
C THR A 52 1.98 2.53 3.01
N SER A 53 2.67 1.43 3.34
CA SER A 53 4.05 1.24 2.90
C SER A 53 4.17 1.27 1.38
N GLY A 54 3.18 0.68 0.70
CA GLY A 54 3.14 0.68 -0.76
C GLY A 54 3.10 2.08 -1.34
N GLU A 55 2.25 2.95 -0.80
CA GLU A 55 2.15 4.33 -1.28
C GLU A 55 3.45 5.12 -1.06
N ALA A 56 4.07 4.96 0.11
CA ALA A 56 5.36 5.58 0.40
C ALA A 56 6.44 5.09 -0.57
N SER A 57 6.43 3.79 -0.87
CA SER A 57 7.37 3.19 -1.82
C SER A 57 7.16 3.71 -3.23
N LEU A 58 5.90 3.86 -3.67
CA LEU A 58 5.59 4.43 -4.98
C LEU A 58 6.12 5.86 -5.11
N SER A 59 5.94 6.67 -4.07
CA SER A 59 6.46 8.04 -4.05
C SER A 59 7.99 8.07 -4.17
N TYR A 60 8.65 7.17 -3.45
CA TYR A 60 10.10 7.03 -3.51
C TYR A 60 10.56 6.60 -4.90
N LEU A 61 9.91 5.59 -5.49
CA LEU A 61 10.27 5.09 -6.81
C LEU A 61 10.05 6.16 -7.90
N ASP A 62 8.97 6.92 -7.81
CA ASP A 62 8.70 7.99 -8.75
C ASP A 62 9.77 9.08 -8.68
N LYS A 63 10.26 9.37 -7.48
CA LYS A 63 11.26 10.41 -7.28
C LYS A 63 12.67 9.97 -7.63
N GLU A 64 13.08 8.78 -7.20
CA GLU A 64 14.47 8.34 -7.25
C GLU A 64 14.79 7.35 -8.38
N HIS A 65 13.79 6.62 -8.87
CA HIS A 65 13.98 5.53 -9.82
C HIS A 65 13.05 5.58 -11.03
N LYS A 66 12.47 6.74 -11.28
CA LYS A 66 11.59 6.93 -12.44
C LYS A 66 12.36 6.60 -13.72
N SER A 67 11.79 5.82 -14.59
CA SER A 67 12.39 5.41 -15.86
C SER A 67 13.48 4.34 -15.77
N GLN A 68 13.72 3.79 -14.60
CA GLN A 68 14.64 2.66 -14.44
C GLN A 68 13.87 1.35 -14.50
N LYS A 69 14.45 0.36 -15.15
CA LYS A 69 13.85 -0.97 -15.20
C LYS A 69 14.04 -1.72 -13.90
N PHE A 70 13.02 -2.48 -13.51
CA PHE A 70 13.07 -3.26 -12.28
C PHE A 70 12.59 -4.69 -12.51
N TYR A 71 13.05 -5.60 -11.64
CA TYR A 71 12.56 -6.96 -11.57
C TYR A 71 11.77 -7.11 -10.28
N HIS A 72 10.54 -7.62 -10.40
CA HIS A 72 9.66 -7.79 -9.23
C HIS A 72 9.90 -9.14 -8.55
N VAL A 73 10.15 -9.08 -7.25
CA VAL A 73 10.27 -10.26 -6.38
C VAL A 73 9.10 -10.20 -5.40
N GLY A 74 8.15 -11.09 -5.58
CA GLY A 74 6.95 -11.12 -4.74
C GLY A 74 5.78 -11.79 -5.44
N PRO A 75 4.66 -11.99 -4.73
CA PRO A 75 3.49 -12.64 -5.30
C PRO A 75 2.78 -11.75 -6.32
N PRO A 76 2.09 -12.36 -7.31
CA PRO A 76 1.35 -11.58 -8.32
C PRO A 76 0.29 -10.65 -7.76
N ARG A 77 -0.25 -10.94 -6.57
CA ARG A 77 -1.27 -10.09 -5.94
C ARG A 77 -0.75 -8.69 -5.61
N ASP A 78 0.56 -8.52 -5.51
CA ASP A 78 1.17 -7.22 -5.25
C ASP A 78 1.30 -6.37 -6.52
N PHE A 79 0.72 -6.83 -7.61
CA PHE A 79 0.82 -6.17 -8.92
C PHE A 79 0.24 -4.73 -8.90
N ASP A 80 -0.73 -4.46 -8.04
CA ASP A 80 -1.30 -3.12 -7.89
C ASP A 80 -0.25 -2.07 -7.53
N LEU A 81 0.81 -2.48 -6.83
CA LEU A 81 1.87 -1.58 -6.39
C LEU A 81 2.55 -0.87 -7.57
N PHE A 82 2.78 -1.58 -8.64
CA PHE A 82 3.57 -1.04 -9.76
C PHE A 82 2.83 -0.99 -11.09
N LYS A 83 1.49 -0.97 -11.07
CA LYS A 83 0.75 -0.93 -12.33
C LYS A 83 1.05 0.33 -13.14
N ASP A 84 1.34 1.46 -12.47
CA ASP A 84 1.72 2.70 -13.14
C ASP A 84 3.17 2.67 -13.67
N PHE A 85 3.95 1.70 -13.22
CA PHE A 85 5.33 1.48 -13.63
C PHE A 85 5.51 0.24 -14.50
N LYS A 86 4.41 -0.36 -14.96
CA LYS A 86 4.45 -1.65 -15.68
C LYS A 86 5.35 -1.64 -16.91
N ASN A 87 5.52 -0.49 -17.54
CA ASN A 87 6.37 -0.38 -18.73
C ASN A 87 7.87 -0.52 -18.41
N TYR A 88 8.24 -0.39 -17.14
CA TYR A 88 9.61 -0.53 -16.68
C TYR A 88 9.87 -1.88 -16.02
N LYS A 89 8.85 -2.73 -15.91
CA LYS A 89 9.01 -4.06 -15.35
C LYS A 89 9.75 -4.95 -16.34
N SER A 90 10.87 -5.51 -15.89
CA SER A 90 11.66 -6.46 -16.65
C SER A 90 11.25 -7.89 -16.30
N ASN A 91 11.32 -8.79 -17.29
CA ASN A 91 11.09 -10.21 -17.07
C ASN A 91 12.38 -10.97 -16.73
N LYS A 92 13.52 -10.29 -16.76
CA LYS A 92 14.84 -10.87 -16.48
C LYS A 92 15.59 -10.00 -15.50
N ILE A 93 16.23 -10.64 -14.53
CA ILE A 93 17.04 -9.93 -13.54
C ILE A 93 18.18 -9.16 -14.22
N ASP A 94 18.83 -9.77 -15.20
CA ASP A 94 19.99 -9.17 -15.86
C ASP A 94 19.65 -7.88 -16.61
N ASP A 95 18.40 -7.71 -17.01
CA ASP A 95 17.94 -6.51 -17.72
C ASP A 95 17.42 -5.42 -16.77
N SER A 96 17.46 -5.64 -15.47
CA SER A 96 16.93 -4.72 -14.49
C SER A 96 18.02 -3.90 -13.84
N GLU A 97 17.66 -2.69 -13.44
CA GLU A 97 18.56 -1.77 -12.74
C GLU A 97 18.39 -1.87 -11.22
N TYR A 98 17.22 -2.35 -10.75
CA TYR A 98 16.98 -2.62 -9.33
C TYR A 98 15.97 -3.74 -9.15
N LEU A 99 15.93 -4.28 -7.94
CA LEU A 99 14.96 -5.30 -7.54
C LEU A 99 13.88 -4.66 -6.68
N LEU A 100 12.63 -4.93 -7.02
CA LEU A 100 11.49 -4.47 -6.21
C LEU A 100 10.91 -5.66 -5.47
N CYS A 101 11.22 -5.75 -4.18
CA CYS A 101 10.77 -6.85 -3.34
C CYS A 101 9.55 -6.42 -2.56
N THR A 102 8.39 -7.02 -2.85
CA THR A 102 7.12 -6.63 -2.23
C THR A 102 6.66 -7.57 -1.12
N GLY A 103 7.18 -8.79 -1.09
CA GLY A 103 6.79 -9.74 -0.07
C GLY A 103 7.25 -11.14 -0.38
N LEU A 104 6.88 -12.05 0.49
CA LEU A 104 7.17 -13.47 0.32
C LEU A 104 6.12 -14.12 -0.57
N PHE A 105 6.53 -15.15 -1.28
CA PHE A 105 5.59 -15.96 -2.05
C PHE A 105 4.76 -16.83 -1.10
N ASP A 106 3.51 -17.09 -1.49
CA ASP A 106 2.67 -17.99 -0.74
C ASP A 106 3.21 -19.40 -0.82
N GLU A 107 3.30 -20.07 0.33
CA GLU A 107 3.70 -21.47 0.38
C GLU A 107 2.46 -22.35 0.19
N ASN A 108 2.40 -23.07 -0.92
CA ASN A 108 1.36 -24.07 -1.16
C ASN A 108 1.85 -25.18 -2.05
#